data_0d4cc1cee53d5aa732d9422a52de75f7
#
_entry.id   0d4cc1cee53d5aa732d9422a52de75f7
#
_cell.length_a   1.000
_cell.length_b   1.000
_cell.length_c   1.000
_cell.angle_alpha   90.00
_cell.angle_beta   90.00
_cell.angle_gamma   90.00
#
_symmetry.space_group_name_H-M   'P 1'
#
loop_
_entity.id
_entity.type
_entity.pdbx_description
1 polymer ?
#
loop_
_entity_poly.entity_id
_entity_poly.type
_entity_poly.pdbx_seq_one_letter_code
_entity_poly.pdbx_strand_id
1 'polypeptide(L)'
;MSEPPRAAIITERYIEMKNNKALILEISCFAALVLTIIFSGSLSSFEKDCKTVRSNVFRLHVIANSDSSEDQQLKLKVRDALLLQGKEVFSSGSTKESAEQAACKNLQSFLQTAEKTIRENGKDYSVCVSVGKSSFPTRTYENITLPAGEYDALRVVIGEGKGKNWWCVMFPPLCLPAAEKKQELSDVLSDGGQALVESEPKYEIRFWLIEKIEQLRKKA
;
A
#
# COMPACT_ATOMS: atom_id res chain seq x y z
N MET A 1 -43.72 -26.26 -58.90
CA MET A 1 -43.20 -25.58 -57.66
C MET A 1 -42.33 -24.43 -58.16
N SER A 2 -42.84 -23.20 -58.12
CA SER A 2 -42.17 -22.01 -58.67
C SER A 2 -41.14 -21.50 -57.65
N GLU A 3 -39.90 -21.30 -58.07
CA GLU A 3 -38.87 -20.68 -57.22
C GLU A 3 -39.31 -19.28 -56.77
N PRO A 4 -39.03 -18.92 -55.50
CA PRO A 4 -39.36 -17.59 -54.99
C PRO A 4 -38.57 -16.50 -55.78
N PRO A 5 -39.16 -15.33 -56.00
CA PRO A 5 -38.51 -14.26 -56.75
C PRO A 5 -37.22 -13.80 -56.03
N ARG A 6 -36.10 -13.59 -56.78
CA ARG A 6 -34.78 -13.21 -56.26
C ARG A 6 -34.83 -12.03 -55.28
N ALA A 7 -35.76 -11.09 -55.45
CA ALA A 7 -35.94 -9.96 -54.52
C ALA A 7 -36.40 -10.43 -53.14
N ALA A 8 -37.23 -11.46 -52.99
CA ALA A 8 -37.66 -12.00 -51.70
C ALA A 8 -36.50 -12.65 -50.94
N ILE A 9 -35.64 -13.39 -51.62
CA ILE A 9 -34.47 -14.02 -51.01
C ILE A 9 -33.47 -12.96 -50.48
N ILE A 10 -33.27 -11.87 -51.22
CA ILE A 10 -32.39 -10.77 -50.78
C ILE A 10 -32.96 -10.06 -49.55
N THR A 11 -34.26 -9.86 -49.52
CA THR A 11 -34.93 -9.19 -48.39
C THR A 11 -34.89 -10.06 -47.13
N GLU A 12 -35.13 -11.36 -47.23
CA GLU A 12 -35.04 -12.29 -46.12
C GLU A 12 -33.58 -12.33 -45.54
N ARG A 13 -32.59 -12.46 -46.41
CA ARG A 13 -31.17 -12.43 -45.95
C ARG A 13 -30.79 -11.12 -45.30
N TYR A 14 -31.31 -9.99 -45.79
CA TYR A 14 -31.05 -8.69 -45.16
C TYR A 14 -31.67 -8.57 -43.76
N ILE A 15 -32.90 -9.06 -43.60
CA ILE A 15 -33.59 -9.09 -42.30
C ILE A 15 -32.87 -10.02 -41.33
N GLU A 16 -32.48 -11.19 -41.80
CA GLU A 16 -31.73 -12.17 -41.01
C GLU A 16 -30.38 -11.62 -40.54
N MET A 17 -29.61 -10.96 -41.42
CA MET A 17 -28.36 -10.28 -41.06
C MET A 17 -28.57 -9.15 -40.05
N LYS A 18 -29.65 -8.38 -40.16
CA LYS A 18 -29.98 -7.31 -39.22
C LYS A 18 -30.36 -7.86 -37.86
N ASN A 19 -31.13 -8.93 -37.79
CA ASN A 19 -31.50 -9.60 -36.55
C ASN A 19 -30.30 -10.22 -35.87
N ASN A 20 -29.39 -10.86 -36.63
CA ASN A 20 -28.17 -11.44 -36.08
C ASN A 20 -27.24 -10.36 -35.51
N LYS A 21 -27.12 -9.19 -36.15
CA LYS A 21 -26.34 -8.05 -35.60
C LYS A 21 -26.95 -7.50 -34.32
N ALA A 22 -28.28 -7.39 -34.24
CA ALA A 22 -28.97 -6.95 -33.04
C ALA A 22 -28.76 -7.93 -31.89
N LEU A 23 -28.90 -9.23 -32.15
CA LEU A 23 -28.68 -10.29 -31.17
C LEU A 23 -27.22 -10.30 -30.67
N ILE A 24 -26.24 -10.15 -31.57
CA ILE A 24 -24.81 -10.06 -31.18
C ILE A 24 -24.60 -8.83 -30.29
N LEU A 25 -25.20 -7.69 -30.60
CA LEU A 25 -25.10 -6.49 -29.79
C LEU A 25 -25.67 -6.70 -28.37
N GLU A 26 -26.86 -7.31 -28.27
CA GLU A 26 -27.53 -7.60 -27.01
C GLU A 26 -26.68 -8.55 -26.14
N ILE A 27 -26.16 -9.64 -26.73
CA ILE A 27 -25.28 -10.59 -26.04
C ILE A 27 -23.99 -9.88 -25.56
N SER A 28 -23.42 -9.02 -26.43
CA SER A 28 -22.20 -8.30 -26.08
C SER A 28 -22.43 -7.30 -24.93
N CYS A 29 -23.56 -6.58 -24.95
CA CYS A 29 -23.94 -5.68 -23.85
C CYS A 29 -24.18 -6.44 -22.54
N PHE A 30 -24.86 -7.58 -22.61
CA PHE A 30 -25.10 -8.43 -21.43
C PHE A 30 -23.78 -9.00 -20.87
N ALA A 31 -22.91 -9.51 -21.74
CA ALA A 31 -21.60 -10.01 -21.34
C ALA A 31 -20.73 -8.91 -20.71
N ALA A 32 -20.73 -7.70 -21.29
CA ALA A 32 -20.04 -6.54 -20.73
C ALA A 32 -20.58 -6.16 -19.34
N LEU A 33 -21.88 -6.18 -19.15
CA LEU A 33 -22.53 -5.91 -17.86
C LEU A 33 -22.09 -6.94 -16.80
N VAL A 34 -22.16 -8.24 -17.14
CA VAL A 34 -21.74 -9.32 -16.24
C VAL A 34 -20.27 -9.20 -15.87
N LEU A 35 -19.39 -8.95 -16.84
CA LEU A 35 -17.96 -8.73 -16.59
C LEU A 35 -17.71 -7.51 -15.69
N THR A 36 -18.47 -6.43 -15.90
CA THR A 36 -18.36 -5.23 -15.06
C THR A 36 -18.75 -5.52 -13.61
N ILE A 37 -19.82 -6.28 -13.38
CA ILE A 37 -20.27 -6.66 -12.02
C ILE A 37 -19.21 -7.53 -11.34
N ILE A 38 -18.67 -8.53 -12.03
CA ILE A 38 -17.63 -9.43 -11.48
C ILE A 38 -16.37 -8.63 -11.15
N PHE A 39 -15.94 -7.75 -12.07
CA PHE A 39 -14.73 -6.92 -11.86
C PHE A 39 -14.91 -5.94 -10.71
N SER A 40 -16.06 -5.27 -10.62
CA SER A 40 -16.38 -4.32 -9.55
C SER A 40 -16.42 -5.01 -8.18
N GLY A 41 -17.03 -6.20 -8.10
CA GLY A 41 -17.06 -7.00 -6.87
C GLY A 41 -15.66 -7.42 -6.42
N SER A 42 -14.83 -7.88 -7.35
CA SER A 42 -13.44 -8.26 -7.08
C SER A 42 -12.58 -7.07 -6.61
N LEU A 43 -12.77 -5.90 -7.20
CA LEU A 43 -12.04 -4.68 -6.82
C LEU A 43 -12.47 -4.18 -5.44
N SER A 44 -13.77 -4.23 -5.13
CA SER A 44 -14.30 -3.83 -3.82
C SER A 44 -13.79 -4.73 -2.69
N SER A 45 -13.73 -6.05 -2.91
CA SER A 45 -13.14 -6.98 -1.94
C SER A 45 -11.66 -6.69 -1.71
N PHE A 46 -10.91 -6.48 -2.80
CA PHE A 46 -9.49 -6.15 -2.72
C PHE A 46 -9.23 -4.83 -1.96
N GLU A 47 -10.03 -3.79 -2.19
CA GLU A 47 -9.93 -2.53 -1.45
C GLU A 47 -10.22 -2.71 0.04
N LYS A 48 -11.19 -3.57 0.39
CA LYS A 48 -11.50 -3.92 1.78
C LYS A 48 -10.30 -4.59 2.45
N ASP A 49 -9.66 -5.54 1.77
CA ASP A 49 -8.47 -6.23 2.28
C ASP A 49 -7.29 -5.26 2.44
N CYS A 50 -7.07 -4.38 1.46
CA CYS A 50 -6.08 -3.29 1.57
C CYS A 50 -6.36 -2.37 2.76
N LYS A 51 -7.63 -2.01 3.02
CA LYS A 51 -8.03 -1.20 4.17
C LYS A 51 -7.74 -1.93 5.48
N THR A 52 -8.03 -3.22 5.56
CA THR A 52 -7.74 -4.06 6.71
C THR A 52 -6.24 -4.08 7.00
N VAL A 53 -5.41 -4.28 5.98
CA VAL A 53 -3.94 -4.21 6.13
C VAL A 53 -3.51 -2.84 6.67
N ARG A 54 -4.00 -1.75 6.06
CA ARG A 54 -3.66 -0.39 6.48
C ARG A 54 -4.07 -0.08 7.92
N SER A 55 -5.19 -0.63 8.39
CA SER A 55 -5.68 -0.40 9.77
C SER A 55 -4.93 -1.22 10.84
N ASN A 56 -4.18 -2.24 10.47
CA ASN A 56 -3.47 -3.12 11.42
C ASN A 56 -1.96 -2.91 11.46
N VAL A 57 -1.44 -1.97 10.67
CA VAL A 57 0.00 -1.74 10.56
C VAL A 57 0.36 -0.31 11.00
N PHE A 58 1.35 -0.17 11.89
CA PHE A 58 1.97 1.10 12.25
C PHE A 58 3.33 1.22 11.58
N ARG A 59 3.56 2.31 10.84
CA ARG A 59 4.71 2.44 9.95
C ARG A 59 5.74 3.44 10.46
N LEU A 60 6.94 3.40 9.83
CA LEU A 60 8.01 4.39 10.01
C LEU A 60 8.28 5.06 8.66
N HIS A 61 8.30 6.39 8.67
CA HIS A 61 8.62 7.21 7.52
C HIS A 61 9.77 8.17 7.87
N VAL A 62 10.96 7.91 7.34
CA VAL A 62 12.14 8.76 7.54
C VAL A 62 12.50 9.48 6.26
N ILE A 63 12.65 10.82 6.35
CA ILE A 63 12.98 11.68 5.21
C ILE A 63 14.37 12.26 5.45
N ALA A 64 15.27 12.06 4.50
CA ALA A 64 16.62 12.59 4.58
C ALA A 64 16.66 14.10 4.35
N ASN A 65 17.70 14.77 4.87
CA ASN A 65 17.95 16.17 4.61
C ASN A 65 18.09 16.45 3.10
N SER A 66 18.92 15.68 2.41
CA SER A 66 19.17 15.79 0.96
C SER A 66 19.37 14.42 0.32
N ASP A 67 19.63 14.40 -1.01
CA ASP A 67 19.96 13.19 -1.77
C ASP A 67 21.46 12.88 -1.80
N SER A 68 22.29 13.61 -1.06
CA SER A 68 23.72 13.30 -0.94
C SER A 68 23.92 11.91 -0.33
N SER A 69 25.02 11.24 -0.70
CA SER A 69 25.36 9.91 -0.18
C SER A 69 25.46 9.90 1.33
N GLU A 70 26.01 10.96 1.93
CA GLU A 70 26.15 11.11 3.38
C GLU A 70 24.79 11.19 4.08
N ASP A 71 23.88 12.04 3.56
CA ASP A 71 22.53 12.20 4.14
C ASP A 71 21.69 10.95 3.99
N GLN A 72 21.87 10.22 2.89
CA GLN A 72 21.18 8.95 2.69
C GLN A 72 21.71 7.87 3.68
N GLN A 73 23.01 7.82 3.94
CA GLN A 73 23.59 6.93 4.96
C GLN A 73 23.17 7.33 6.36
N LEU A 74 23.17 8.62 6.68
CA LEU A 74 22.71 9.13 7.99
C LEU A 74 21.25 8.73 8.23
N LYS A 75 20.38 8.92 7.26
CA LYS A 75 18.97 8.47 7.33
C LYS A 75 18.85 7.00 7.69
N LEU A 76 19.68 6.12 7.13
CA LEU A 76 19.64 4.70 7.43
C LEU A 76 20.07 4.42 8.89
N LYS A 77 21.08 5.14 9.40
CA LYS A 77 21.50 5.02 10.80
C LYS A 77 20.41 5.51 11.77
N VAL A 78 19.76 6.62 11.44
CA VAL A 78 18.61 7.13 12.24
C VAL A 78 17.48 6.11 12.22
N ARG A 79 17.13 5.55 11.04
CA ARG A 79 16.14 4.47 10.93
C ARG A 79 16.46 3.30 11.84
N ASP A 80 17.71 2.81 11.82
CA ASP A 80 18.12 1.63 12.61
C ASP A 80 18.00 1.88 14.11
N ALA A 81 18.43 3.05 14.57
CA ALA A 81 18.30 3.45 15.97
C ALA A 81 16.83 3.53 16.41
N LEU A 82 15.95 4.10 15.55
CA LEU A 82 14.52 4.21 15.84
C LEU A 82 13.80 2.85 15.82
N LEU A 83 14.19 1.94 14.93
CA LEU A 83 13.65 0.58 14.91
C LEU A 83 14.04 -0.21 16.14
N LEU A 84 15.29 -0.09 16.58
CA LEU A 84 15.77 -0.73 17.81
C LEU A 84 15.01 -0.23 19.04
N GLN A 85 14.85 1.09 19.17
CA GLN A 85 14.04 1.70 20.23
C GLN A 85 12.57 1.28 20.13
N GLY A 86 12.01 1.23 18.94
CA GLY A 86 10.62 0.80 18.70
C GLY A 86 10.38 -0.64 19.16
N LYS A 87 11.36 -1.54 18.99
CA LYS A 87 11.30 -2.91 19.51
C LYS A 87 11.05 -2.94 21.03
N GLU A 88 11.74 -2.09 21.76
CA GLU A 88 11.58 -1.98 23.22
C GLU A 88 10.23 -1.35 23.59
N VAL A 89 9.89 -0.22 22.94
CA VAL A 89 8.67 0.56 23.20
C VAL A 89 7.41 -0.26 22.92
N PHE A 90 7.41 -1.09 21.87
CA PHE A 90 6.24 -1.87 21.45
C PHE A 90 6.22 -3.30 21.98
N SER A 91 7.20 -3.70 22.78
CA SER A 91 7.34 -5.07 23.29
C SER A 91 6.16 -5.56 24.13
N SER A 92 5.42 -4.64 24.75
CA SER A 92 4.26 -4.94 25.60
C SER A 92 2.91 -4.82 24.87
N GLY A 93 2.90 -4.32 23.64
CA GLY A 93 1.70 -4.11 22.85
C GLY A 93 1.42 -5.28 21.90
N SER A 94 0.13 -5.64 21.75
CA SER A 94 -0.33 -6.69 20.83
C SER A 94 -1.17 -6.15 19.67
N THR A 95 -1.43 -4.84 19.63
CA THR A 95 -2.26 -4.19 18.60
C THR A 95 -1.59 -2.94 18.05
N LYS A 96 -1.99 -2.56 16.84
CA LYS A 96 -1.54 -1.32 16.18
C LYS A 96 -1.87 -0.08 17.03
N GLU A 97 -3.04 -0.04 17.66
CA GLU A 97 -3.48 1.07 18.51
C GLU A 97 -2.58 1.21 19.75
N SER A 98 -2.19 0.07 20.36
CA SER A 98 -1.26 0.10 21.49
C SER A 98 0.14 0.60 21.07
N ALA A 99 0.60 0.23 19.89
CA ALA A 99 1.86 0.70 19.33
C ALA A 99 1.82 2.22 19.02
N GLU A 100 0.73 2.72 18.44
CA GLU A 100 0.53 4.14 18.17
C GLU A 100 0.50 4.96 19.47
N GLN A 101 -0.23 4.50 20.49
CA GLN A 101 -0.27 5.16 21.81
C GLN A 101 1.10 5.16 22.48
N ALA A 102 1.84 4.05 22.40
CA ALA A 102 3.19 3.96 22.92
C ALA A 102 4.15 4.90 22.19
N ALA A 103 4.02 5.03 20.86
CA ALA A 103 4.78 5.98 20.06
C ALA A 103 4.49 7.43 20.47
N CYS A 104 3.22 7.78 20.67
CA CYS A 104 2.83 9.11 21.14
C CYS A 104 3.40 9.44 22.53
N LYS A 105 3.34 8.48 23.47
CA LYS A 105 3.89 8.64 24.82
C LYS A 105 5.41 8.80 24.83
N ASN A 106 6.10 8.16 23.89
CA ASN A 106 7.56 8.16 23.78
C ASN A 106 8.09 9.10 22.68
N LEU A 107 7.28 10.02 22.17
CA LEU A 107 7.65 10.89 21.05
C LEU A 107 8.93 11.69 21.31
N GLN A 108 9.08 12.24 22.51
CA GLN A 108 10.28 12.96 22.93
C GLN A 108 11.52 12.07 22.98
N SER A 109 11.37 10.81 23.37
CA SER A 109 12.46 9.85 23.38
C SER A 109 12.90 9.46 21.96
N PHE A 110 11.96 9.30 21.03
CA PHE A 110 12.28 9.09 19.61
C PHE A 110 13.00 10.30 19.01
N LEU A 111 12.59 11.52 19.34
CA LEU A 111 13.28 12.75 18.94
C LEU A 111 14.72 12.75 19.44
N GLN A 112 14.95 12.50 20.73
CA GLN A 112 16.27 12.47 21.34
C GLN A 112 17.18 11.40 20.72
N THR A 113 16.64 10.21 20.41
CA THR A 113 17.37 9.14 19.73
C THR A 113 17.81 9.57 18.33
N ALA A 114 16.92 10.20 17.56
CA ALA A 114 17.24 10.71 16.23
C ALA A 114 18.32 11.80 16.29
N GLU A 115 18.16 12.80 17.16
CA GLU A 115 19.13 13.88 17.35
C GLU A 115 20.49 13.37 17.81
N LYS A 116 20.51 12.42 18.78
CA LYS A 116 21.74 11.79 19.26
C LYS A 116 22.47 11.10 18.11
N THR A 117 21.75 10.30 17.31
CA THR A 117 22.32 9.58 16.16
C THR A 117 22.92 10.56 15.14
N ILE A 118 22.25 11.69 14.88
CA ILE A 118 22.73 12.72 13.96
C ILE A 118 24.03 13.36 14.47
N ARG A 119 24.07 13.75 15.76
CA ARG A 119 25.27 14.35 16.38
C ARG A 119 26.45 13.39 16.42
N GLU A 120 26.21 12.11 16.75
CA GLU A 120 27.24 11.06 16.75
C GLU A 120 27.85 10.82 15.35
N ASN A 121 27.14 11.20 14.30
CA ASN A 121 27.64 11.15 12.92
C ASN A 121 28.16 12.51 12.39
N GLY A 122 28.45 13.45 13.29
CA GLY A 122 29.12 14.72 12.96
C GLY A 122 28.24 15.72 12.20
N LYS A 123 26.91 15.60 12.30
CA LYS A 123 25.96 16.54 11.72
C LYS A 123 25.15 17.25 12.80
N ASP A 124 24.69 18.48 12.47
CA ASP A 124 23.88 19.31 13.36
C ASP A 124 22.55 19.67 12.65
N TYR A 125 21.85 18.66 12.17
CA TYR A 125 20.54 18.86 11.55
C TYR A 125 19.43 18.88 12.59
N SER A 126 18.48 19.80 12.42
CA SER A 126 17.22 19.76 13.16
C SER A 126 16.42 18.50 12.79
N VAL A 127 15.65 18.01 13.74
CA VAL A 127 14.76 16.85 13.53
C VAL A 127 13.34 17.22 13.94
N CYS A 128 12.40 16.83 13.11
CA CYS A 128 10.97 16.88 13.47
C CYS A 128 10.43 15.45 13.52
N VAL A 129 9.89 15.05 14.67
CA VAL A 129 9.26 13.75 14.88
C VAL A 129 7.79 13.94 15.17
N SER A 130 6.91 13.21 14.49
CA SER A 130 5.46 13.28 14.67
C SER A 130 4.82 11.91 14.47
N VAL A 131 3.69 11.68 15.13
CA VAL A 131 2.80 10.55 14.90
C VAL A 131 1.56 11.04 14.17
N GLY A 132 1.16 10.34 13.11
CA GLY A 132 -0.02 10.71 12.32
C GLY A 132 -0.10 10.02 10.98
N LYS A 133 -1.06 10.42 10.17
CA LYS A 133 -1.26 9.89 8.83
C LYS A 133 -0.10 10.28 7.91
N SER A 134 0.43 9.29 7.22
CA SER A 134 1.47 9.48 6.21
C SER A 134 1.20 8.58 5.02
N SER A 135 1.48 9.10 3.83
CA SER A 135 1.22 8.38 2.59
C SER A 135 2.41 7.53 2.19
N PHE A 136 2.13 6.28 1.84
CA PHE A 136 3.10 5.29 1.44
C PHE A 136 2.79 4.76 0.04
N PRO A 137 3.80 4.56 -0.82
CA PRO A 137 3.64 3.76 -2.04
C PRO A 137 3.51 2.28 -1.69
N THR A 138 3.13 1.45 -2.65
CA THR A 138 3.25 -0.02 -2.54
C THR A 138 4.71 -0.39 -2.28
N ARG A 139 4.95 -1.24 -1.29
CA ARG A 139 6.30 -1.68 -0.90
C ARG A 139 6.31 -3.16 -0.57
N THR A 140 7.31 -3.85 -1.11
CA THR A 140 7.60 -5.25 -0.80
C THR A 140 8.76 -5.35 0.20
N TYR A 141 8.58 -6.16 1.23
CA TYR A 141 9.53 -6.47 2.27
C TYR A 141 9.69 -8.00 2.30
N GLU A 142 10.83 -8.52 1.86
CA GLU A 142 11.03 -9.96 1.66
C GLU A 142 9.89 -10.56 0.79
N ASN A 143 8.99 -11.34 1.38
CA ASN A 143 7.83 -11.97 0.75
C ASN A 143 6.49 -11.26 1.01
N ILE A 144 6.51 -10.11 1.69
CA ILE A 144 5.31 -9.37 2.10
C ILE A 144 5.18 -8.08 1.30
N THR A 145 4.06 -7.87 0.62
CA THR A 145 3.77 -6.64 -0.13
C THR A 145 2.67 -5.84 0.55
N LEU A 146 2.99 -4.64 0.99
CA LEU A 146 2.02 -3.71 1.57
C LEU A 146 1.47 -2.75 0.51
N PRO A 147 0.15 -2.59 0.40
CA PRO A 147 -0.48 -1.72 -0.58
C PRO A 147 -0.17 -0.24 -0.34
N ALA A 148 -0.24 0.55 -1.41
CA ALA A 148 -0.20 2.01 -1.31
C ALA A 148 -1.39 2.54 -0.51
N GLY A 149 -1.21 3.70 0.12
CA GLY A 149 -2.28 4.40 0.83
C GLY A 149 -1.79 5.18 2.04
N GLU A 150 -2.73 5.66 2.83
CA GLU A 150 -2.45 6.34 4.09
C GLU A 150 -2.37 5.34 5.24
N TYR A 151 -1.31 5.46 6.02
CA TYR A 151 -1.05 4.66 7.23
C TYR A 151 -0.80 5.57 8.41
N ASP A 152 -1.12 5.11 9.61
CA ASP A 152 -0.60 5.70 10.83
C ASP A 152 0.90 5.39 10.93
N ALA A 153 1.71 6.41 11.19
CA ALA A 153 3.15 6.30 11.14
C ALA A 153 3.86 7.24 12.12
N LEU A 154 5.01 6.81 12.59
CA LEU A 154 6.03 7.68 13.13
C LEU A 154 6.77 8.31 11.94
N ARG A 155 6.61 9.63 11.77
CA ARG A 155 7.26 10.39 10.71
C ARG A 155 8.44 11.17 11.28
N VAL A 156 9.60 11.02 10.66
CA VAL A 156 10.85 11.68 11.07
C VAL A 156 11.42 12.43 9.87
N VAL A 157 11.59 13.73 10.02
CA VAL A 157 12.15 14.62 9.00
C VAL A 157 13.50 15.12 9.50
N ILE A 158 14.56 14.85 8.76
CA ILE A 158 15.92 15.26 9.07
C ILE A 158 16.25 16.52 8.25
N GLY A 159 16.64 17.60 8.92
CA GLY A 159 17.00 18.85 8.31
C GLY A 159 15.89 19.43 7.43
N GLU A 160 16.19 19.73 6.18
CA GLU A 160 15.23 20.31 5.22
C GLU A 160 14.21 19.30 4.68
N GLY A 161 14.42 17.99 4.88
CA GLY A 161 13.51 16.96 4.41
C GLY A 161 13.35 16.90 2.89
N LYS A 162 14.37 17.30 2.12
CA LYS A 162 14.36 17.33 0.65
C LYS A 162 14.90 16.06 0.02
N GLY A 163 15.45 15.14 0.82
CA GLY A 163 16.02 13.90 0.33
C GLY A 163 15.02 12.77 0.17
N LYS A 164 15.51 11.63 -0.36
CA LYS A 164 14.70 10.42 -0.55
C LYS A 164 14.15 9.88 0.74
N ASN A 165 12.91 9.42 0.66
CA ASN A 165 12.17 8.80 1.74
C ASN A 165 12.65 7.37 2.01
N TRP A 166 12.54 6.93 3.26
CA TRP A 166 12.58 5.55 3.67
C TRP A 166 11.25 5.15 4.29
N TRP A 167 10.70 4.04 3.84
CA TRP A 167 9.43 3.51 4.33
C TRP A 167 9.65 2.15 4.95
N CYS A 168 9.21 1.99 6.20
CA CYS A 168 9.36 0.76 6.96
C CYS A 168 8.10 0.43 7.76
N VAL A 169 8.12 -0.65 8.53
CA VAL A 169 7.05 -1.09 9.42
C VAL A 169 7.63 -1.22 10.83
N MET A 170 6.99 -0.55 11.81
CA MET A 170 7.37 -0.63 13.22
C MET A 170 6.53 -1.63 14.00
N PHE A 171 5.27 -1.78 13.61
CA PHE A 171 4.36 -2.76 14.20
C PHE A 171 3.45 -3.37 13.13
N PRO A 172 3.36 -4.71 13.03
CA PRO A 172 4.32 -5.66 13.62
C PRO A 172 5.74 -5.42 13.08
N PRO A 173 6.81 -5.86 13.80
CA PRO A 173 8.19 -5.52 13.46
C PRO A 173 8.71 -6.32 12.26
N LEU A 174 8.39 -5.88 11.03
CA LEU A 174 8.82 -6.55 9.79
C LEU A 174 10.26 -6.20 9.37
N CYS A 175 10.74 -5.02 9.73
CA CYS A 175 12.05 -4.52 9.31
C CYS A 175 13.20 -4.93 10.23
N LEU A 176 12.95 -5.78 11.22
CA LEU A 176 13.97 -6.36 12.09
C LEU A 176 14.49 -7.66 11.49
N PRO A 177 15.76 -8.05 11.76
CA PRO A 177 16.26 -9.35 11.36
C PRO A 177 15.36 -10.49 11.82
N ALA A 178 15.19 -11.53 11.00
CA ALA A 178 14.28 -12.64 11.27
C ALA A 178 14.50 -13.32 12.63
N ALA A 179 15.76 -13.38 13.10
CA ALA A 179 16.11 -13.92 14.41
C ALA A 179 15.56 -13.12 15.61
N GLU A 180 15.09 -11.89 15.38
CA GLU A 180 14.58 -10.99 16.39
C GLU A 180 13.07 -10.74 16.32
N LYS A 181 12.38 -11.30 15.31
CA LYS A 181 10.93 -11.16 15.15
C LYS A 181 10.22 -11.95 16.24
N LYS A 182 9.48 -11.26 17.10
CA LYS A 182 8.63 -11.89 18.13
C LYS A 182 7.19 -12.09 17.70
N GLN A 183 6.75 -11.40 16.67
CA GLN A 183 5.37 -11.40 16.20
C GLN A 183 5.35 -11.35 14.69
N GLU A 184 4.62 -12.24 14.06
CA GLU A 184 4.46 -12.27 12.62
C GLU A 184 3.26 -11.41 12.18
N LEU A 185 3.27 -10.95 10.94
CA LEU A 185 2.17 -10.17 10.38
C LEU A 185 0.86 -10.99 10.34
N SER A 186 0.99 -12.31 10.18
CA SER A 186 -0.11 -13.28 10.26
C SER A 186 -0.91 -13.21 11.56
N ASP A 187 -0.27 -12.87 12.68
CA ASP A 187 -0.92 -12.81 13.99
C ASP A 187 -1.89 -11.62 14.14
N VAL A 188 -1.74 -10.61 13.29
CA VAL A 188 -2.53 -9.35 13.37
C VAL A 188 -3.43 -9.12 12.17
N LEU A 189 -3.29 -9.89 11.08
CA LEU A 189 -4.13 -9.77 9.89
C LEU A 189 -5.17 -10.89 9.83
N SER A 190 -6.35 -10.56 9.28
CA SER A 190 -7.33 -11.55 8.86
C SER A 190 -6.84 -12.36 7.66
N ASP A 191 -7.46 -13.53 7.42
CA ASP A 191 -7.11 -14.43 6.31
C ASP A 191 -7.04 -13.71 4.95
N GLY A 192 -7.97 -12.78 4.68
CA GLY A 192 -7.96 -11.98 3.44
C GLY A 192 -6.78 -10.99 3.37
N GLY A 193 -6.44 -10.36 4.48
CA GLY A 193 -5.29 -9.47 4.59
C GLY A 193 -3.96 -10.21 4.45
N GLN A 194 -3.84 -11.39 5.05
CA GLN A 194 -2.67 -12.25 4.93
C GLN A 194 -2.48 -12.74 3.49
N ALA A 195 -3.53 -13.29 2.88
CA ALA A 195 -3.49 -13.72 1.47
C ALA A 195 -3.10 -12.58 0.52
N LEU A 196 -3.48 -11.34 0.84
CA LEU A 196 -3.12 -10.16 0.06
C LEU A 196 -1.63 -9.86 0.12
N VAL A 197 -1.03 -9.86 1.31
CA VAL A 197 0.36 -9.41 1.52
C VAL A 197 1.40 -10.47 1.19
N GLU A 198 1.05 -11.76 1.32
CA GLU A 198 1.93 -12.91 1.04
C GLU A 198 1.79 -13.43 -0.39
N SER A 199 0.85 -12.91 -1.17
CA SER A 199 0.61 -13.40 -2.52
C SER A 199 1.74 -13.03 -3.49
N GLU A 200 2.09 -14.01 -4.32
CA GLU A 200 2.96 -13.82 -5.50
C GLU A 200 2.36 -12.83 -6.51
N PRO A 201 3.09 -12.43 -7.57
CA PRO A 201 2.83 -11.28 -8.46
C PRO A 201 1.43 -11.17 -9.10
N LYS A 202 0.49 -12.08 -8.80
CA LYS A 202 -0.91 -12.01 -9.25
C LYS A 202 -1.61 -10.68 -8.94
N TYR A 203 -1.11 -9.91 -7.97
CA TYR A 203 -1.71 -8.65 -7.53
C TYR A 203 -1.01 -7.39 -8.05
N GLU A 204 0.07 -7.49 -8.82
CA GLU A 204 0.82 -6.31 -9.30
C GLU A 204 -0.07 -5.30 -10.05
N ILE A 205 -0.97 -5.78 -10.92
CA ILE A 205 -1.92 -4.90 -11.64
C ILE A 205 -2.91 -4.24 -10.68
N ARG A 206 -3.39 -4.96 -9.67
CA ARG A 206 -4.33 -4.45 -8.66
C ARG A 206 -3.66 -3.41 -7.76
N PHE A 207 -2.42 -3.65 -7.33
CA PHE A 207 -1.63 -2.68 -6.58
C PHE A 207 -1.34 -1.43 -7.41
N TRP A 208 -1.02 -1.58 -8.70
CA TRP A 208 -0.84 -0.45 -9.61
C TRP A 208 -2.12 0.39 -9.74
N LEU A 209 -3.29 -0.23 -9.84
CA LEU A 209 -4.57 0.48 -9.88
C LEU A 209 -4.81 1.28 -8.59
N ILE A 210 -4.56 0.69 -7.43
CA ILE A 210 -4.68 1.39 -6.14
C ILE A 210 -3.71 2.57 -6.08
N GLU A 211 -2.48 2.41 -6.50
CA GLU A 211 -1.52 3.53 -6.58
C GLU A 211 -2.02 4.67 -7.47
N LYS A 212 -2.62 4.35 -8.62
CA LYS A 212 -3.20 5.36 -9.52
C LYS A 212 -4.38 6.09 -8.88
N ILE A 213 -5.26 5.36 -8.23
CA ILE A 213 -6.41 5.93 -7.51
C ILE A 213 -5.92 6.87 -6.39
N GLU A 214 -4.96 6.45 -5.59
CA GLU A 214 -4.38 7.27 -4.51
C GLU A 214 -3.66 8.52 -5.06
N GLN A 215 -2.96 8.41 -6.19
CA GLN A 215 -2.34 9.57 -6.86
C GLN A 215 -3.39 10.58 -7.35
N LEU A 216 -4.53 10.11 -7.86
CA LEU A 216 -5.63 10.97 -8.30
C LEU A 216 -6.31 11.66 -7.12
N ARG A 217 -6.56 10.95 -6.02
CA ARG A 217 -7.14 11.51 -4.78
C ARG A 217 -6.30 12.64 -4.19
N LYS A 218 -4.96 12.57 -4.32
CA LYS A 218 -4.05 13.63 -3.84
C LYS A 218 -4.02 14.88 -4.70
N LYS A 219 -4.46 14.79 -5.95
CA LYS A 219 -4.50 15.91 -6.89
C LYS A 219 -5.84 16.65 -6.89
N ALA A 220 -6.88 16.04 -6.31
CA ALA A 220 -8.20 16.62 -6.08
C ALA A 220 -8.27 17.33 -4.74
#